data_3644dc802ae098424450ce36f60aaf81
#
_entry.id   3644dc802ae098424450ce36f60aaf81
#
_cell.length_a   1.000
_cell.length_b   1.000
_cell.length_c   1.000
_cell.angle_alpha   90.00
_cell.angle_beta   90.00
_cell.angle_gamma   90.00
#
_symmetry.space_group_name_H-M   'P 1'
#
loop_
_entity.id
_entity.type
_entity.pdbx_description
1 polymer ?
#
loop_
_entity_poly.entity_id
_entity_poly.type
_entity_poly.pdbx_seq_one_letter_code
_entity_poly.pdbx_strand_id
1 'polypeptide(L)'
;NRPYMVALPLVFQTTQEWEDSDLGLHPVQVALQIAIPELDGAIEPIVLSGRDDATGKAHTLQDRVDAIAERAIRWSSLRIKPRNEKKLAITVFSFPPDKGNVGTAAYLDVFGSIHRVMQEMKAKGYDVQDLPSTPRELLEAVINDADAMQGSPELSIAHRMSVEEYERLTPYSERLEENWGKPPGNLNSDGQNLLVFGRHFGNVFVGVQPTFGYEGDPMRLLYSRSASPHHGFAAYYTYLQKIWKADAVLHFGTHGSLEFMPGKQMGMSETCYPDSLIGALPNLYYYAANNPSEATIAKRRGYASTISYLTPPAENAGLYKGLKELGELV
;
A
#
# COMPACT_ATOMS: atom_id res chain seq x y z
N ASN A 1 1.45 15.54 -18.67
CA ASN A 1 2.36 14.91 -17.72
C ASN A 1 2.48 13.42 -18.08
N ARG A 2 3.69 12.90 -18.04
CA ARG A 2 4.01 11.47 -18.24
C ARG A 2 4.76 10.99 -17.00
N PRO A 3 4.57 9.75 -16.52
CA PRO A 3 5.39 9.23 -15.43
C PRO A 3 6.87 9.20 -15.87
N TYR A 4 7.73 9.61 -14.98
CA TYR A 4 9.17 9.51 -15.13
C TYR A 4 9.66 8.38 -14.21
N MET A 5 9.81 7.18 -14.76
CA MET A 5 10.22 5.98 -14.02
C MET A 5 11.74 5.82 -14.10
N VAL A 6 12.34 5.31 -13.03
CA VAL A 6 13.78 5.14 -12.94
C VAL A 6 14.17 3.67 -13.09
N ALA A 7 14.93 3.38 -14.15
CA ALA A 7 15.52 2.08 -14.41
C ALA A 7 16.99 2.08 -13.94
N LEU A 8 17.36 1.20 -13.01
CA LEU A 8 18.64 1.24 -12.31
C LEU A 8 19.54 0.06 -12.70
N PRO A 9 20.75 0.30 -13.25
CA PRO A 9 21.81 -0.71 -13.24
C PRO A 9 22.48 -0.75 -11.88
N LEU A 10 22.89 -1.91 -11.40
CA LEU A 10 23.77 -2.03 -10.23
C LEU A 10 25.18 -1.58 -10.62
N VAL A 11 25.68 -0.53 -9.96
CA VAL A 11 26.97 0.10 -10.30
C VAL A 11 28.06 -0.23 -9.28
N PHE A 12 27.69 -0.24 -7.99
CA PHE A 12 28.64 -0.38 -6.88
C PHE A 12 28.68 -1.77 -6.26
N GLN A 13 27.84 -2.67 -6.75
CA GLN A 13 27.70 -4.03 -6.24
C GLN A 13 27.32 -4.99 -7.36
N THR A 14 27.56 -6.28 -7.17
CA THR A 14 27.15 -7.33 -8.08
C THR A 14 25.66 -7.68 -7.85
N THR A 15 25.12 -8.52 -8.71
CA THR A 15 23.74 -9.01 -8.56
C THR A 15 23.58 -9.79 -7.26
N GLN A 16 24.53 -10.70 -6.95
CA GLN A 16 24.47 -11.52 -5.76
C GLN A 16 24.59 -10.68 -4.49
N GLU A 17 25.52 -9.72 -4.45
CA GLU A 17 25.67 -8.79 -3.32
C GLU A 17 24.36 -7.99 -3.08
N TRP A 18 23.64 -7.62 -4.14
CA TRP A 18 22.34 -6.95 -4.01
C TRP A 18 21.25 -7.91 -3.55
N GLU A 19 21.21 -9.12 -4.07
CA GLU A 19 20.22 -10.14 -3.65
C GLU A 19 20.36 -10.49 -2.17
N ASP A 20 21.58 -10.64 -1.67
CA ASP A 20 21.87 -10.98 -0.29
C ASP A 20 21.76 -9.80 0.69
N SER A 21 21.69 -8.56 0.17
CA SER A 21 21.66 -7.35 0.98
C SER A 21 20.26 -7.01 1.51
N ASP A 22 20.11 -6.90 2.81
CA ASP A 22 18.88 -6.36 3.43
C ASP A 22 18.71 -4.86 3.16
N LEU A 23 19.81 -4.14 2.97
CA LEU A 23 19.76 -2.72 2.59
C LEU A 23 19.38 -2.55 1.12
N GLY A 24 19.72 -3.53 0.28
CA GLY A 24 19.54 -3.47 -1.16
C GLY A 24 20.64 -2.64 -1.84
N LEU A 25 20.31 -1.45 -2.32
CA LEU A 25 21.26 -0.61 -3.05
C LEU A 25 22.32 0.05 -2.15
N HIS A 26 23.52 0.19 -2.70
CA HIS A 26 24.59 0.94 -2.06
C HIS A 26 24.18 2.42 -1.82
N PRO A 27 24.47 3.03 -0.65
CA PRO A 27 24.01 4.39 -0.31
C PRO A 27 24.38 5.48 -1.33
N VAL A 28 25.59 5.41 -1.92
CA VAL A 28 26.02 6.35 -2.96
C VAL A 28 25.15 6.23 -4.21
N GLN A 29 24.76 5.01 -4.59
CA GLN A 29 23.86 4.77 -5.70
C GLN A 29 22.46 5.32 -5.42
N VAL A 30 21.97 5.14 -4.19
CA VAL A 30 20.69 5.73 -3.76
C VAL A 30 20.71 7.24 -3.90
N ALA A 31 21.78 7.90 -3.45
CA ALA A 31 21.89 9.35 -3.56
C ALA A 31 21.87 9.82 -5.03
N LEU A 32 22.66 9.20 -5.88
CA LEU A 32 22.87 9.66 -7.26
C LEU A 32 21.75 9.24 -8.22
N GLN A 33 21.25 8.01 -8.09
CA GLN A 33 20.31 7.43 -9.06
C GLN A 33 18.86 7.39 -8.61
N ILE A 34 18.59 7.68 -7.34
CA ILE A 34 17.22 7.75 -6.81
C ILE A 34 16.91 9.13 -6.29
N ALA A 35 17.65 9.61 -5.27
CA ALA A 35 17.30 10.85 -4.59
C ALA A 35 17.38 12.08 -5.50
N ILE A 36 18.41 12.18 -6.35
CA ILE A 36 18.53 13.28 -7.31
C ILE A 36 17.42 13.25 -8.36
N PRO A 37 17.14 12.13 -9.07
CA PRO A 37 16.00 12.05 -9.98
C PRO A 37 14.64 12.30 -9.31
N GLU A 38 14.46 11.93 -8.04
CA GLU A 38 13.24 12.23 -7.29
C GLU A 38 12.98 13.73 -7.15
N LEU A 39 14.02 14.57 -7.11
CA LEU A 39 13.89 16.05 -7.11
C LEU A 39 13.26 16.55 -8.40
N ASP A 40 13.50 15.86 -9.52
CA ASP A 40 12.90 16.15 -10.83
C ASP A 40 11.56 15.42 -11.06
N GLY A 41 11.02 14.78 -10.02
CA GLY A 41 9.72 14.09 -10.08
C GLY A 41 9.81 12.64 -10.55
N ALA A 42 10.96 11.99 -10.46
CA ALA A 42 11.10 10.57 -10.75
C ALA A 42 10.33 9.72 -9.73
N ILE A 43 9.76 8.63 -10.23
CA ILE A 43 8.99 7.65 -9.46
C ILE A 43 9.49 6.24 -9.76
N GLU A 44 9.10 5.28 -8.93
CA GLU A 44 9.25 3.85 -9.17
C GLU A 44 10.68 3.43 -9.52
N PRO A 45 11.65 3.56 -8.61
CA PRO A 45 13.01 3.12 -8.84
C PRO A 45 13.10 1.58 -8.86
N ILE A 46 13.43 1.00 -10.02
CA ILE A 46 13.49 -0.45 -10.23
C ILE A 46 14.88 -0.84 -10.72
N VAL A 47 15.49 -1.82 -10.05
CA VAL A 47 16.78 -2.41 -10.47
C VAL A 47 16.53 -3.28 -11.70
N LEU A 48 17.24 -3.05 -12.81
CA LEU A 48 17.05 -3.79 -14.06
C LEU A 48 18.20 -4.73 -14.43
N SER A 49 19.40 -4.42 -13.99
CA SER A 49 20.58 -5.14 -14.43
C SER A 49 21.69 -5.06 -13.40
N GLY A 50 22.61 -6.00 -13.47
CA GLY A 50 23.78 -6.06 -12.62
C GLY A 50 24.94 -6.72 -13.33
N ARG A 51 25.95 -7.05 -12.56
CA ARG A 51 27.10 -7.85 -12.99
C ARG A 51 27.06 -9.19 -12.31
N ASP A 52 27.30 -10.23 -13.08
CA ASP A 52 27.48 -11.58 -12.60
C ASP A 52 28.78 -11.70 -11.79
N ASP A 53 28.72 -12.35 -10.63
CA ASP A 53 29.83 -12.45 -9.69
C ASP A 53 31.01 -13.27 -10.25
N ALA A 54 30.71 -14.34 -10.97
CA ALA A 54 31.73 -15.25 -11.48
C ALA A 54 32.44 -14.73 -12.73
N THR A 55 31.68 -14.07 -13.62
CA THR A 55 32.18 -13.64 -14.94
C THR A 55 32.44 -12.16 -15.04
N GLY A 56 31.92 -11.34 -14.12
CA GLY A 56 31.94 -9.89 -14.17
C GLY A 56 31.15 -9.26 -15.33
N LYS A 57 30.44 -10.09 -16.13
CA LYS A 57 29.66 -9.63 -17.27
C LYS A 57 28.34 -9.00 -16.83
N ALA A 58 27.99 -7.92 -17.49
CA ALA A 58 26.66 -7.30 -17.31
C ALA A 58 25.57 -8.23 -17.85
N HIS A 59 24.48 -8.33 -17.10
CA HIS A 59 23.27 -9.04 -17.52
C HIS A 59 22.00 -8.31 -17.02
N THR A 60 20.88 -8.59 -17.65
CA THR A 60 19.58 -8.08 -17.23
C THR A 60 18.92 -9.03 -16.25
N LEU A 61 18.18 -8.48 -15.30
CA LEU A 61 17.30 -9.20 -14.39
C LEU A 61 15.93 -9.29 -15.05
N GLN A 62 15.57 -10.43 -15.64
CA GLN A 62 14.41 -10.55 -16.51
C GLN A 62 13.11 -10.24 -15.76
N ASP A 63 12.94 -10.74 -14.55
CA ASP A 63 11.79 -10.45 -13.68
C ASP A 63 11.61 -8.94 -13.43
N ARG A 64 12.71 -8.21 -13.28
CA ARG A 64 12.71 -6.75 -13.07
C ARG A 64 12.41 -5.98 -14.37
N VAL A 65 12.90 -6.47 -15.50
CA VAL A 65 12.55 -5.92 -16.82
C VAL A 65 11.05 -6.09 -17.08
N ASP A 66 10.49 -7.26 -16.77
CA ASP A 66 9.07 -7.53 -16.91
C ASP A 66 8.24 -6.65 -15.97
N ALA A 67 8.69 -6.48 -14.73
CA ALA A 67 8.03 -5.62 -13.74
C ALA A 67 7.95 -4.15 -14.20
N ILE A 68 9.04 -3.55 -14.68
CA ILE A 68 9.03 -2.15 -15.15
C ILE A 68 8.19 -2.01 -16.42
N ALA A 69 8.24 -3.00 -17.32
CA ALA A 69 7.43 -2.99 -18.54
C ALA A 69 5.93 -3.03 -18.23
N GLU A 70 5.51 -3.92 -17.32
CA GLU A 70 4.11 -4.00 -16.90
C GLU A 70 3.65 -2.70 -16.22
N ARG A 71 4.47 -2.12 -15.33
CA ARG A 71 4.19 -0.84 -14.68
C ARG A 71 4.04 0.29 -15.70
N ALA A 72 4.92 0.38 -16.68
CA ALA A 72 4.83 1.38 -17.75
C ALA A 72 3.54 1.23 -18.56
N ILE A 73 3.13 0.00 -18.85
CA ILE A 73 1.85 -0.30 -19.53
C ILE A 73 0.67 0.15 -18.65
N ARG A 74 0.67 -0.16 -17.36
CA ARG A 74 -0.39 0.24 -16.41
C ARG A 74 -0.53 1.75 -16.32
N TRP A 75 0.57 2.49 -16.15
CA TRP A 75 0.57 3.95 -16.14
C TRP A 75 0.09 4.57 -17.46
N SER A 76 0.49 3.96 -18.59
CA SER A 76 0.03 4.40 -19.91
C SER A 76 -1.47 4.15 -20.09
N SER A 77 -1.96 3.01 -19.64
CA SER A 77 -3.37 2.64 -19.68
C SER A 77 -4.24 3.59 -18.87
N LEU A 78 -3.78 4.03 -17.68
CA LEU A 78 -4.48 5.05 -16.88
C LEU A 78 -4.73 6.35 -17.65
N ARG A 79 -3.85 6.71 -18.58
CA ARG A 79 -4.01 7.92 -19.39
C ARG A 79 -5.00 7.74 -20.52
N ILE A 80 -4.98 6.57 -21.16
CA ILE A 80 -5.72 6.29 -22.40
C ILE A 80 -7.16 5.85 -22.09
N LYS A 81 -7.35 5.05 -21.06
CA LYS A 81 -8.64 4.48 -20.69
C LYS A 81 -9.67 5.58 -20.38
N PRO A 82 -10.90 5.50 -20.90
CA PRO A 82 -11.99 6.43 -20.57
C PRO A 82 -12.24 6.49 -19.06
N ARG A 83 -12.64 7.66 -18.56
CA ARG A 83 -12.83 7.86 -17.10
C ARG A 83 -13.87 6.94 -16.50
N ASN A 84 -14.99 6.74 -17.19
CA ASN A 84 -16.08 5.87 -16.75
C ASN A 84 -15.74 4.37 -16.74
N GLU A 85 -14.64 3.98 -17.41
CA GLU A 85 -14.18 2.59 -17.42
C GLU A 85 -13.08 2.32 -16.39
N LYS A 86 -12.48 3.36 -15.80
CA LYS A 86 -11.39 3.21 -14.83
C LYS A 86 -11.90 2.66 -13.52
N LYS A 87 -11.29 1.59 -13.06
CA LYS A 87 -11.52 0.98 -11.75
C LYS A 87 -10.49 1.50 -10.75
N LEU A 88 -10.94 2.25 -9.76
CA LEU A 88 -10.06 2.91 -8.78
C LEU A 88 -10.34 2.39 -7.38
N ALA A 89 -9.32 1.87 -6.72
CA ALA A 89 -9.39 1.50 -5.32
C ALA A 89 -8.95 2.68 -4.43
N ILE A 90 -9.78 3.07 -3.49
CA ILE A 90 -9.43 3.97 -2.39
C ILE A 90 -9.25 3.09 -1.16
N THR A 91 -8.01 3.01 -0.66
CA THR A 91 -7.66 2.15 0.47
C THR A 91 -7.49 3.00 1.71
N VAL A 92 -8.32 2.77 2.72
CA VAL A 92 -8.22 3.47 4.01
C VAL A 92 -7.42 2.63 5.00
N PHE A 93 -6.58 3.31 5.78
CA PHE A 93 -5.79 2.69 6.84
C PHE A 93 -6.65 2.46 8.09
N SER A 94 -6.41 1.35 8.78
CA SER A 94 -7.06 1.01 10.05
C SER A 94 -6.02 0.55 11.06
N PHE A 95 -5.68 1.42 12.00
CA PHE A 95 -4.75 1.11 13.10
C PHE A 95 -5.02 2.04 14.31
N PRO A 96 -5.06 1.54 15.54
CA PRO A 96 -5.15 0.13 15.95
C PRO A 96 -6.36 -0.61 15.36
N PRO A 97 -6.34 -1.98 15.32
CA PRO A 97 -7.34 -2.78 14.63
C PRO A 97 -8.68 -2.80 15.37
N ASP A 98 -9.49 -1.78 15.13
CA ASP A 98 -10.86 -1.73 15.64
C ASP A 98 -11.71 -0.85 14.69
N LYS A 99 -13.04 -1.05 14.71
CA LYS A 99 -13.97 -0.30 13.85
C LYS A 99 -13.89 1.22 14.05
N GLY A 100 -13.63 1.67 15.27
CA GLY A 100 -13.52 3.09 15.60
C GLY A 100 -12.30 3.78 15.00
N ASN A 101 -11.33 3.00 14.56
CA ASN A 101 -10.06 3.50 14.02
C ASN A 101 -9.96 3.44 12.49
N VAL A 102 -11.01 2.94 11.81
CA VAL A 102 -11.04 2.91 10.34
C VAL A 102 -10.99 4.32 9.78
N GLY A 103 -9.97 4.60 8.98
CA GLY A 103 -9.77 5.90 8.36
C GLY A 103 -9.29 6.98 9.34
N THR A 104 -8.71 6.63 10.49
CA THR A 104 -8.06 7.63 11.35
C THR A 104 -6.77 8.12 10.72
N ALA A 105 -6.59 9.43 10.69
CA ALA A 105 -5.36 10.06 10.22
C ALA A 105 -5.15 11.39 10.95
N ALA A 106 -3.89 11.74 11.22
CA ALA A 106 -3.56 12.97 11.91
C ALA A 106 -4.00 14.19 11.09
N TYR A 107 -4.85 15.02 11.67
CA TYR A 107 -5.34 16.28 11.07
C TYR A 107 -6.04 16.13 9.70
N LEU A 108 -6.58 14.96 9.39
CA LEU A 108 -7.29 14.71 8.15
C LEU A 108 -8.68 14.13 8.46
N ASP A 109 -9.71 14.81 7.98
CA ASP A 109 -11.06 14.23 7.86
C ASP A 109 -11.08 13.27 6.67
N VAL A 110 -10.77 12.00 6.93
CA VAL A 110 -10.59 10.97 5.88
C VAL A 110 -11.88 10.76 5.11
N PHE A 111 -12.99 10.45 5.77
CA PHE A 111 -14.24 10.14 5.07
C PHE A 111 -14.89 11.37 4.43
N GLY A 112 -14.78 12.55 5.06
CA GLY A 112 -15.19 13.80 4.42
C GLY A 112 -14.40 14.10 3.16
N SER A 113 -13.10 13.86 3.19
CA SER A 113 -12.22 14.04 2.03
C SER A 113 -12.49 13.02 0.93
N ILE A 114 -12.66 11.73 1.27
CA ILE A 114 -12.99 10.67 0.30
C ILE A 114 -14.34 10.97 -0.36
N HIS A 115 -15.35 11.33 0.42
CA HIS A 115 -16.66 11.67 -0.09
C HIS A 115 -16.59 12.80 -1.12
N ARG A 116 -15.83 13.87 -0.81
CA ARG A 116 -15.61 14.98 -1.73
C ARG A 116 -14.85 14.56 -2.99
N VAL A 117 -13.82 13.74 -2.84
CA VAL A 117 -13.08 13.16 -3.99
C VAL A 117 -14.03 12.37 -4.89
N MET A 118 -14.89 11.52 -4.33
CA MET A 118 -15.83 10.71 -5.09
C MET A 118 -16.91 11.59 -5.78
N GLN A 119 -17.37 12.66 -5.13
CA GLN A 119 -18.27 13.65 -5.77
C GLN A 119 -17.61 14.30 -6.98
N GLU A 120 -16.36 14.75 -6.85
CA GLU A 120 -15.59 15.35 -7.93
C GLU A 120 -15.30 14.33 -9.05
N MET A 121 -15.00 13.08 -8.71
CA MET A 121 -14.84 12.02 -9.70
C MET A 121 -16.12 11.82 -10.52
N LYS A 122 -17.28 11.74 -9.85
CA LYS A 122 -18.59 11.63 -10.51
C LYS A 122 -18.85 12.82 -11.44
N ALA A 123 -18.60 14.03 -10.96
CA ALA A 123 -18.76 15.26 -11.76
C ALA A 123 -17.83 15.30 -12.99
N LYS A 124 -16.67 14.63 -12.91
CA LYS A 124 -15.70 14.53 -14.01
C LYS A 124 -15.90 13.31 -14.92
N GLY A 125 -16.99 12.58 -14.74
CA GLY A 125 -17.39 11.47 -15.62
C GLY A 125 -16.74 10.12 -15.29
N TYR A 126 -16.26 9.91 -14.05
CA TYR A 126 -15.98 8.58 -13.54
C TYR A 126 -17.29 7.86 -13.17
N ASP A 127 -17.30 6.55 -13.27
CA ASP A 127 -18.44 5.74 -12.85
C ASP A 127 -18.46 5.60 -11.33
N VAL A 128 -19.20 6.49 -10.68
CA VAL A 128 -19.45 6.49 -9.23
C VAL A 128 -20.95 6.33 -9.02
N GLN A 129 -21.37 5.15 -8.56
CA GLN A 129 -22.77 4.80 -8.31
C GLN A 129 -23.04 4.73 -6.81
N ASP A 130 -24.28 4.92 -6.43
CA ASP A 130 -24.77 4.76 -5.05
C ASP A 130 -23.93 5.48 -3.99
N LEU A 131 -23.33 6.62 -4.37
CA LEU A 131 -22.59 7.44 -3.42
C LEU A 131 -23.54 8.00 -2.37
N PRO A 132 -23.32 7.69 -1.07
CA PRO A 132 -24.13 8.23 0.02
C PRO A 132 -24.14 9.76 0.04
N SER A 133 -25.19 10.32 0.63
CA SER A 133 -25.39 11.79 0.63
C SER A 133 -24.41 12.51 1.56
N THR A 134 -23.92 11.83 2.58
CA THR A 134 -23.05 12.39 3.62
C THR A 134 -21.79 11.55 3.83
N PRO A 135 -20.70 12.17 4.32
CA PRO A 135 -19.49 11.43 4.72
C PRO A 135 -19.75 10.38 5.81
N ARG A 136 -20.70 10.64 6.70
CA ARG A 136 -21.07 9.69 7.76
C ARG A 136 -21.74 8.44 7.19
N GLU A 137 -22.68 8.62 6.28
CA GLU A 137 -23.31 7.50 5.58
C GLU A 137 -22.28 6.69 4.75
N LEU A 138 -21.28 7.35 4.17
CA LEU A 138 -20.18 6.68 3.48
C LEU A 138 -19.37 5.82 4.45
N LEU A 139 -19.00 6.37 5.61
CA LEU A 139 -18.34 5.60 6.67
C LEU A 139 -19.19 4.40 7.08
N GLU A 140 -20.46 4.62 7.40
CA GLU A 140 -21.40 3.56 7.80
C GLU A 140 -21.53 2.47 6.72
N ALA A 141 -21.56 2.85 5.44
CA ALA A 141 -21.61 1.91 4.33
C ALA A 141 -20.35 1.03 4.21
N VAL A 142 -19.19 1.51 4.63
CA VAL A 142 -17.94 0.77 4.60
C VAL A 142 -17.73 -0.11 5.82
N ILE A 143 -18.19 0.34 7.01
CA ILE A 143 -17.95 -0.36 8.28
C ILE A 143 -19.11 -1.19 8.81
N ASN A 144 -20.34 -1.00 8.27
CA ASN A 144 -21.53 -1.70 8.73
C ASN A 144 -22.10 -2.54 7.60
N ASP A 145 -21.96 -3.85 7.70
CA ASP A 145 -22.69 -4.79 6.87
C ASP A 145 -23.98 -5.21 7.58
N ALA A 146 -25.12 -5.10 6.91
CA ALA A 146 -26.41 -5.55 7.44
C ALA A 146 -26.43 -7.08 7.64
N ASP A 147 -25.69 -7.84 6.82
CA ASP A 147 -25.56 -9.28 6.92
C ASP A 147 -24.59 -9.72 8.04
N ALA A 148 -23.64 -8.86 8.41
CA ALA A 148 -22.72 -9.11 9.53
C ALA A 148 -23.38 -8.95 10.91
N MET A 149 -24.57 -8.36 10.98
CA MET A 149 -25.32 -8.18 12.25
C MET A 149 -25.78 -9.49 12.90
N GLN A 150 -25.63 -10.63 12.23
CA GLN A 150 -26.06 -11.93 12.78
C GLN A 150 -24.99 -12.68 13.59
N GLY A 151 -23.82 -12.12 13.84
CA GLY A 151 -22.84 -12.82 14.71
C GLY A 151 -21.44 -12.28 14.81
N SER A 152 -21.03 -11.30 14.01
CA SER A 152 -19.68 -10.72 14.09
C SER A 152 -19.71 -9.20 13.91
N PRO A 153 -18.88 -8.43 14.64
CA PRO A 153 -18.79 -6.98 14.50
C PRO A 153 -17.96 -6.59 13.23
N GLU A 154 -18.25 -7.19 12.10
CA GLU A 154 -17.38 -7.11 10.94
C GLU A 154 -17.70 -5.94 10.02
N LEU A 155 -16.64 -5.47 9.34
CA LEU A 155 -16.71 -4.50 8.28
C LEU A 155 -17.47 -5.05 7.07
N SER A 156 -17.99 -4.19 6.20
CA SER A 156 -18.63 -4.62 4.96
C SER A 156 -17.71 -5.52 4.14
N ILE A 157 -18.18 -6.70 3.77
CA ILE A 157 -17.41 -7.69 3.03
C ILE A 157 -17.67 -7.50 1.53
N ALA A 158 -16.63 -7.07 0.80
CA ALA A 158 -16.70 -6.92 -0.64
C ALA A 158 -16.47 -8.25 -1.39
N HIS A 159 -15.65 -9.13 -0.82
CA HIS A 159 -15.35 -10.43 -1.43
C HIS A 159 -14.95 -11.46 -0.38
N ARG A 160 -15.43 -12.70 -0.59
CA ARG A 160 -14.98 -13.90 0.14
C ARG A 160 -14.12 -14.71 -0.82
N MET A 161 -12.83 -14.75 -0.57
CA MET A 161 -11.85 -15.46 -1.40
C MET A 161 -11.62 -16.85 -0.81
N SER A 162 -11.98 -17.91 -1.54
CA SER A 162 -11.66 -19.27 -1.10
C SER A 162 -10.16 -19.50 -1.03
N VAL A 163 -9.74 -20.46 -0.20
CA VAL A 163 -8.31 -20.83 -0.09
C VAL A 163 -7.75 -21.24 -1.45
N GLU A 164 -8.48 -22.04 -2.21
CA GLU A 164 -8.06 -22.46 -3.55
C GLU A 164 -7.89 -21.28 -4.52
N GLU A 165 -8.81 -20.32 -4.52
CA GLU A 165 -8.69 -19.11 -5.32
C GLU A 165 -7.50 -18.27 -4.89
N TYR A 166 -7.28 -18.12 -3.59
CA TYR A 166 -6.18 -17.38 -3.01
C TYR A 166 -4.81 -17.97 -3.41
N GLU A 167 -4.60 -19.26 -3.18
CA GLU A 167 -3.34 -19.95 -3.50
C GLU A 167 -3.03 -19.87 -5.00
N ARG A 168 -4.03 -20.10 -5.84
CA ARG A 168 -3.89 -19.98 -7.30
C ARG A 168 -3.50 -18.58 -7.77
N LEU A 169 -4.00 -17.52 -7.12
CA LEU A 169 -3.81 -16.12 -7.53
C LEU A 169 -2.66 -15.41 -6.82
N THR A 170 -2.14 -15.98 -5.74
CA THR A 170 -1.10 -15.41 -4.89
C THR A 170 0.14 -16.32 -4.89
N PRO A 171 1.04 -16.21 -5.88
CA PRO A 171 2.14 -17.16 -6.09
C PRO A 171 3.16 -17.22 -4.94
N TYR A 172 3.14 -16.23 -4.05
CA TYR A 172 4.00 -16.18 -2.87
C TYR A 172 3.30 -16.61 -1.57
N SER A 173 2.09 -17.18 -1.64
CA SER A 173 1.30 -17.56 -0.46
C SER A 173 2.01 -18.58 0.44
N GLU A 174 2.72 -19.55 -0.13
CA GLU A 174 3.49 -20.53 0.63
C GLU A 174 4.58 -19.89 1.52
N ARG A 175 5.16 -18.77 1.10
CA ARG A 175 6.16 -18.03 1.90
C ARG A 175 5.60 -17.43 3.19
N LEU A 176 4.27 -17.30 3.29
CA LEU A 176 3.58 -16.75 4.45
C LEU A 176 3.29 -17.81 5.51
N GLU A 177 3.30 -19.08 5.13
CA GLU A 177 2.93 -20.21 6.00
C GLU A 177 3.89 -20.37 7.19
N GLU A 178 5.16 -20.02 7.03
CA GLU A 178 6.15 -20.09 8.12
C GLU A 178 5.72 -19.25 9.34
N ASN A 179 5.12 -18.11 9.11
CA ASN A 179 4.70 -17.17 10.17
C ASN A 179 3.23 -17.33 10.58
N TRP A 180 2.37 -17.71 9.64
CA TRP A 180 0.93 -17.63 9.81
C TRP A 180 0.21 -18.98 9.68
N GLY A 181 0.96 -20.07 9.42
CA GLY A 181 0.38 -21.38 9.13
C GLY A 181 -0.35 -21.37 7.78
N LYS A 182 -1.10 -22.42 7.52
CA LYS A 182 -1.85 -22.56 6.27
C LYS A 182 -3.00 -21.55 6.18
N PRO A 183 -3.33 -21.06 4.95
CA PRO A 183 -4.50 -20.24 4.78
C PRO A 183 -5.81 -21.02 5.12
N PRO A 184 -6.89 -20.32 5.51
CA PRO A 184 -7.02 -18.88 5.55
C PRO A 184 -6.41 -18.22 6.79
N GLY A 185 -6.01 -18.95 7.82
CA GLY A 185 -5.56 -18.41 9.10
C GLY A 185 -6.69 -17.75 9.89
N ASN A 186 -6.32 -16.94 10.90
CA ASN A 186 -7.28 -16.33 11.83
C ASN A 186 -7.56 -14.84 11.55
N LEU A 187 -6.75 -14.18 10.72
CA LEU A 187 -6.87 -12.75 10.45
C LEU A 187 -7.56 -12.50 9.12
N ASN A 188 -8.58 -11.63 9.12
CA ASN A 188 -9.41 -11.35 7.95
C ASN A 188 -9.97 -12.64 7.33
N SER A 189 -10.54 -13.52 8.15
CA SER A 189 -11.03 -14.85 7.76
C SER A 189 -12.29 -15.22 8.51
N ASP A 190 -13.17 -15.99 7.87
CA ASP A 190 -14.32 -16.66 8.50
C ASP A 190 -14.03 -18.14 8.84
N GLY A 191 -12.75 -18.55 8.74
CA GLY A 191 -12.30 -19.94 8.97
C GLY A 191 -12.37 -20.83 7.72
N GLN A 192 -13.01 -20.38 6.65
CA GLN A 192 -13.07 -21.08 5.35
C GLN A 192 -12.55 -20.19 4.22
N ASN A 193 -12.82 -18.89 4.28
CA ASN A 193 -12.46 -17.93 3.26
C ASN A 193 -11.66 -16.79 3.87
N LEU A 194 -10.85 -16.15 3.03
CA LEU A 194 -10.24 -14.85 3.32
C LEU A 194 -11.23 -13.73 2.99
N LEU A 195 -11.33 -12.74 3.86
CA LEU A 195 -12.31 -11.66 3.78
C LEU A 195 -11.64 -10.37 3.30
N VAL A 196 -12.15 -9.81 2.21
CA VAL A 196 -11.78 -8.49 1.71
C VAL A 196 -12.83 -7.49 2.15
N PHE A 197 -12.45 -6.57 3.02
CA PHE A 197 -13.35 -5.56 3.56
C PHE A 197 -13.38 -4.30 2.71
N GLY A 198 -14.58 -3.77 2.50
CA GLY A 198 -14.85 -2.57 1.74
C GLY A 198 -16.15 -2.62 0.99
N ARG A 199 -16.42 -1.57 0.20
CA ARG A 199 -17.65 -1.47 -0.58
C ARG A 199 -17.39 -0.87 -1.96
N HIS A 200 -18.15 -1.35 -2.96
CA HIS A 200 -18.14 -0.82 -4.31
C HIS A 200 -19.17 0.29 -4.48
N PHE A 201 -18.75 1.31 -5.22
CA PHE A 201 -19.57 2.42 -5.66
C PHE A 201 -19.37 2.58 -7.19
N GLY A 202 -19.97 1.68 -7.98
CA GLY A 202 -19.67 1.55 -9.39
C GLY A 202 -18.23 1.05 -9.61
N ASN A 203 -17.44 1.81 -10.38
CA ASN A 203 -16.04 1.54 -10.64
C ASN A 203 -15.08 2.16 -9.59
N VAL A 204 -15.58 2.57 -8.44
CA VAL A 204 -14.79 2.98 -7.28
C VAL A 204 -15.00 1.99 -6.14
N PHE A 205 -13.91 1.43 -5.64
CA PHE A 205 -13.90 0.57 -4.47
C PHE A 205 -13.30 1.34 -3.29
N VAL A 206 -14.03 1.43 -2.18
CA VAL A 206 -13.50 1.95 -0.92
C VAL A 206 -13.24 0.76 -0.02
N GLY A 207 -11.96 0.42 0.14
CA GLY A 207 -11.50 -0.75 0.86
C GLY A 207 -10.80 -0.39 2.17
N VAL A 208 -10.91 -1.29 3.15
CA VAL A 208 -10.20 -1.19 4.43
C VAL A 208 -8.96 -2.06 4.36
N GLN A 209 -7.77 -1.42 4.42
CA GLN A 209 -6.51 -2.15 4.43
C GLN A 209 -6.41 -3.00 5.69
N PRO A 210 -6.09 -4.30 5.58
CA PRO A 210 -5.82 -5.12 6.76
C PRO A 210 -4.68 -4.55 7.61
N THR A 211 -4.70 -4.85 8.90
CA THR A 211 -3.64 -4.46 9.83
C THR A 211 -2.37 -5.28 9.58
N PHE A 212 -1.28 -4.92 10.27
CA PHE A 212 -0.01 -5.66 10.14
C PHE A 212 -0.07 -7.11 10.64
N GLY A 213 -1.01 -7.42 11.55
CA GLY A 213 -1.09 -8.72 12.22
C GLY A 213 -0.08 -8.92 13.35
N TYR A 214 0.83 -8.00 13.56
CA TYR A 214 1.80 -7.98 14.66
C TYR A 214 1.46 -6.86 15.65
N GLU A 215 1.71 -7.12 16.94
CA GLU A 215 1.57 -6.09 17.97
C GLU A 215 2.81 -5.18 18.00
N GLY A 216 2.59 -3.92 18.34
CA GLY A 216 3.65 -2.95 18.58
C GLY A 216 3.96 -2.04 17.40
N ASP A 217 5.19 -1.55 17.37
CA ASP A 217 5.63 -0.55 16.39
C ASP A 217 5.81 -1.15 14.98
N PRO A 218 5.06 -0.68 13.97
CA PRO A 218 5.20 -1.12 12.58
C PRO A 218 6.61 -0.96 12.02
N MET A 219 7.39 0.01 12.51
CA MET A 219 8.77 0.23 12.09
C MET A 219 9.67 -0.98 12.31
N ARG A 220 9.31 -1.87 13.24
CA ARG A 220 10.06 -3.13 13.47
C ARG A 220 10.00 -4.07 12.28
N LEU A 221 8.93 -4.03 11.49
CA LEU A 221 8.78 -4.88 10.30
C LEU A 221 9.79 -4.53 9.21
N LEU A 222 10.18 -3.26 9.09
CA LEU A 222 11.21 -2.83 8.13
C LEU A 222 12.54 -3.58 8.29
N TYR A 223 12.88 -3.95 9.52
CA TYR A 223 14.15 -4.58 9.86
C TYR A 223 14.01 -6.06 10.17
N SER A 224 12.80 -6.61 10.05
CA SER A 224 12.55 -8.02 10.32
C SER A 224 13.00 -8.89 9.16
N ARG A 225 13.75 -9.96 9.47
CA ARG A 225 14.14 -10.99 8.49
C ARG A 225 13.20 -12.18 8.46
N SER A 226 12.41 -12.34 9.50
CA SER A 226 11.55 -13.52 9.71
C SER A 226 10.07 -13.22 9.70
N ALA A 227 9.65 -11.95 9.61
CA ALA A 227 8.25 -11.59 9.53
C ALA A 227 7.74 -11.64 8.08
N SER A 228 6.43 -11.80 7.93
CA SER A 228 5.72 -11.71 6.65
C SER A 228 4.35 -11.05 6.84
N PRO A 229 3.71 -10.52 5.79
CA PRO A 229 2.30 -10.18 5.86
C PRO A 229 1.47 -11.45 6.14
N HIS A 230 0.33 -11.30 6.80
CA HIS A 230 -0.60 -12.42 6.96
C HIS A 230 -1.42 -12.64 5.68
N HIS A 231 -2.05 -13.84 5.57
CA HIS A 231 -2.80 -14.22 4.37
C HIS A 231 -3.90 -13.23 3.99
N GLY A 232 -4.64 -12.67 4.96
CA GLY A 232 -5.67 -11.66 4.70
C GLY A 232 -5.11 -10.37 4.13
N PHE A 233 -3.87 -9.97 4.52
CA PHE A 233 -3.20 -8.82 3.94
C PHE A 233 -2.84 -9.07 2.46
N ALA A 234 -2.26 -10.22 2.17
CA ALA A 234 -1.95 -10.64 0.80
C ALA A 234 -3.21 -10.77 -0.06
N ALA A 235 -4.28 -11.38 0.48
CA ALA A 235 -5.56 -11.53 -0.21
C ALA A 235 -6.19 -10.19 -0.60
N TYR A 236 -6.06 -9.15 0.23
CA TYR A 236 -6.56 -7.82 -0.09
C TYR A 236 -5.92 -7.28 -1.37
N TYR A 237 -4.60 -7.32 -1.51
CA TYR A 237 -3.90 -6.85 -2.70
C TYR A 237 -4.08 -7.77 -3.90
N THR A 238 -4.16 -9.08 -3.68
CA THR A 238 -4.52 -10.06 -4.72
C THR A 238 -5.91 -9.75 -5.30
N TYR A 239 -6.88 -9.46 -4.44
CA TYR A 239 -8.21 -9.04 -4.86
C TYR A 239 -8.17 -7.79 -5.75
N LEU A 240 -7.49 -6.74 -5.31
CA LEU A 240 -7.39 -5.50 -6.09
C LEU A 240 -6.80 -5.74 -7.48
N GLN A 241 -5.75 -6.57 -7.59
CA GLN A 241 -5.01 -6.78 -8.83
C GLN A 241 -5.62 -7.83 -9.74
N LYS A 242 -6.03 -8.97 -9.20
CA LYS A 242 -6.36 -10.16 -9.99
C LYS A 242 -7.85 -10.40 -10.15
N ILE A 243 -8.65 -10.07 -9.16
CA ILE A 243 -10.11 -10.31 -9.16
C ILE A 243 -10.84 -9.05 -9.62
N TRP A 244 -10.74 -7.97 -8.88
CA TRP A 244 -11.39 -6.71 -9.25
C TRP A 244 -10.69 -5.99 -10.40
N LYS A 245 -9.39 -6.19 -10.57
CA LYS A 245 -8.55 -5.63 -11.63
C LYS A 245 -8.56 -4.11 -11.62
N ALA A 246 -8.18 -3.53 -10.50
CA ALA A 246 -8.02 -2.10 -10.36
C ALA A 246 -7.00 -1.54 -11.37
N ASP A 247 -7.27 -0.35 -11.87
CA ASP A 247 -6.35 0.40 -12.73
C ASP A 247 -5.33 1.21 -11.91
N ALA A 248 -5.71 1.62 -10.70
CA ALA A 248 -4.84 2.28 -9.73
C ALA A 248 -5.39 2.10 -8.31
N VAL A 249 -4.51 2.24 -7.33
CA VAL A 249 -4.87 2.35 -5.91
C VAL A 249 -4.49 3.73 -5.38
N LEU A 250 -5.38 4.34 -4.60
CA LEU A 250 -5.13 5.53 -3.80
C LEU A 250 -5.18 5.14 -2.33
N HIS A 251 -4.02 5.07 -1.70
CA HIS A 251 -3.95 4.94 -0.25
C HIS A 251 -4.27 6.29 0.39
N PHE A 252 -5.17 6.27 1.36
CA PHE A 252 -5.73 7.49 1.95
C PHE A 252 -5.54 7.50 3.47
N GLY A 253 -4.61 8.31 3.97
CA GLY A 253 -4.31 8.38 5.41
C GLY A 253 -3.06 9.18 5.73
N THR A 254 -2.56 9.06 6.95
CA THR A 254 -1.30 9.67 7.38
C THR A 254 -0.09 8.88 6.87
N HIS A 255 -0.20 7.58 6.93
CA HIS A 255 0.73 6.55 6.44
C HIS A 255 -0.07 5.28 6.15
N GLY A 256 0.57 4.23 5.67
CA GLY A 256 -0.06 2.93 5.43
C GLY A 256 0.71 1.77 6.06
N SER A 257 0.44 0.58 5.57
CA SER A 257 1.05 -0.65 6.07
C SER A 257 1.94 -1.34 5.04
N LEU A 258 1.65 -1.14 3.76
CA LEU A 258 2.33 -1.85 2.66
C LEU A 258 3.85 -1.62 2.70
N GLU A 259 4.26 -0.38 2.82
CA GLU A 259 5.66 0.06 2.75
C GLU A 259 6.50 -0.42 3.92
N PHE A 260 5.87 -0.82 5.03
CA PHE A 260 6.55 -1.33 6.22
C PHE A 260 6.77 -2.84 6.18
N MET A 261 6.13 -3.57 5.26
CA MET A 261 6.31 -5.02 5.15
C MET A 261 7.77 -5.41 4.88
N PRO A 262 8.24 -6.58 5.36
CA PRO A 262 9.63 -6.99 5.24
C PRO A 262 10.16 -7.03 3.80
N GLY A 263 11.42 -6.68 3.65
CA GLY A 263 12.13 -6.63 2.37
C GLY A 263 13.30 -5.65 2.42
N LYS A 264 13.98 -5.48 1.31
CA LYS A 264 15.10 -4.53 1.18
C LYS A 264 14.67 -3.11 1.52
N GLN A 265 15.60 -2.33 2.06
CA GLN A 265 15.33 -0.91 2.35
C GLN A 265 15.22 -0.09 1.07
N MET A 266 15.95 -0.47 0.03
CA MET A 266 16.01 0.25 -1.24
C MET A 266 16.31 -0.70 -2.40
N GLY A 267 15.67 -0.47 -3.57
CA GLY A 267 15.88 -1.35 -4.74
C GLY A 267 15.29 -2.74 -4.51
N MET A 268 13.96 -2.79 -4.38
CA MET A 268 13.19 -4.01 -4.14
C MET A 268 13.48 -5.09 -5.17
N SER A 269 13.54 -6.35 -4.71
CA SER A 269 13.47 -7.56 -5.53
C SER A 269 12.06 -8.15 -5.47
N GLU A 270 11.77 -9.14 -6.31
CA GLU A 270 10.49 -9.88 -6.29
C GLU A 270 10.22 -10.59 -4.96
N THR A 271 11.29 -10.87 -4.19
CA THR A 271 11.19 -11.50 -2.87
C THR A 271 10.77 -10.53 -1.77
N CYS A 272 10.83 -9.22 -2.02
CA CYS A 272 10.39 -8.20 -1.07
C CYS A 272 8.86 -8.15 -1.01
N TYR A 273 8.27 -8.24 0.18
CA TYR A 273 6.82 -8.25 0.30
C TYR A 273 6.13 -6.97 -0.22
N PRO A 274 6.66 -5.75 -0.03
CA PRO A 274 6.05 -4.57 -0.65
C PRO A 274 5.95 -4.68 -2.17
N ASP A 275 6.98 -5.22 -2.84
CA ASP A 275 6.98 -5.44 -4.29
C ASP A 275 5.94 -6.50 -4.70
N SER A 276 5.94 -7.67 -4.03
CA SER A 276 4.99 -8.75 -4.29
C SER A 276 3.54 -8.31 -4.07
N LEU A 277 3.28 -7.52 -3.03
CA LEU A 277 1.94 -7.05 -2.66
C LEU A 277 1.39 -6.04 -3.66
N ILE A 278 2.14 -5.01 -4.02
CA ILE A 278 1.65 -3.96 -4.92
C ILE A 278 1.70 -4.37 -6.39
N GLY A 279 2.62 -5.28 -6.76
CA GLY A 279 2.82 -5.71 -8.13
C GLY A 279 3.03 -4.53 -9.08
N ALA A 280 2.37 -4.55 -10.23
CA ALA A 280 2.43 -3.47 -11.21
C ALA A 280 1.33 -2.41 -11.05
N LEU A 281 0.55 -2.45 -9.97
CA LEU A 281 -0.55 -1.54 -9.75
C LEU A 281 -0.05 -0.11 -9.49
N PRO A 282 -0.42 0.91 -10.29
CA PRO A 282 -0.10 2.30 -10.02
C PRO A 282 -0.57 2.70 -8.62
N ASN A 283 0.38 3.11 -7.78
CA ASN A 283 0.15 3.43 -6.38
C ASN A 283 0.21 4.93 -6.16
N LEU A 284 -0.92 5.52 -5.83
CA LEU A 284 -1.06 6.91 -5.41
C LEU A 284 -1.22 6.93 -3.90
N TYR A 285 -0.48 7.81 -3.23
CA TYR A 285 -0.51 7.87 -1.78
C TYR A 285 -0.80 9.27 -1.28
N TYR A 286 -1.89 9.42 -0.57
CA TYR A 286 -2.24 10.68 0.08
C TYR A 286 -1.59 10.73 1.45
N TYR A 287 -0.53 11.52 1.59
CA TYR A 287 0.41 11.47 2.71
C TYR A 287 0.52 12.81 3.44
N ALA A 288 0.71 12.78 4.76
CA ALA A 288 0.88 13.99 5.56
C ALA A 288 2.21 14.71 5.22
N ALA A 289 2.14 16.02 4.97
CA ALA A 289 3.31 16.83 4.62
C ALA A 289 4.36 16.91 5.75
N ASN A 290 3.95 16.73 7.00
CA ASN A 290 4.84 16.75 8.16
C ASN A 290 5.52 15.39 8.46
N ASN A 291 5.28 14.38 7.64
CA ASN A 291 5.90 13.05 7.77
C ASN A 291 6.73 12.68 6.51
N PRO A 292 7.79 13.45 6.17
CA PRO A 292 8.55 13.24 4.94
C PRO A 292 9.38 11.97 4.93
N SER A 293 9.80 11.47 6.10
CA SER A 293 10.59 10.24 6.21
C SER A 293 9.79 9.01 5.81
N GLU A 294 8.58 8.85 6.35
CA GLU A 294 7.71 7.73 5.97
C GLU A 294 7.18 7.88 4.54
N ALA A 295 6.88 9.10 4.08
CA ALA A 295 6.54 9.33 2.68
C ALA A 295 7.66 8.89 1.72
N THR A 296 8.93 9.06 2.13
CA THR A 296 10.09 8.56 1.38
C THR A 296 10.12 7.02 1.36
N ILE A 297 9.81 6.38 2.49
CA ILE A 297 9.67 4.92 2.57
C ILE A 297 8.56 4.45 1.62
N ALA A 298 7.40 5.08 1.64
CA ALA A 298 6.29 4.74 0.75
C ALA A 298 6.68 4.87 -0.74
N LYS A 299 7.37 5.94 -1.13
CA LYS A 299 7.87 6.14 -2.50
C LYS A 299 8.80 5.02 -2.94
N ARG A 300 9.75 4.64 -2.10
CA ARG A 300 10.87 3.77 -2.46
C ARG A 300 10.57 2.29 -2.24
N ARG A 301 9.66 1.96 -1.33
CA ARG A 301 9.28 0.57 -1.03
C ARG A 301 7.88 0.20 -1.55
N GLY A 302 6.95 1.16 -1.56
CA GLY A 302 5.60 0.96 -2.10
C GLY A 302 5.42 1.48 -3.53
N TYR A 303 6.48 1.99 -4.17
CA TYR A 303 6.41 2.66 -5.49
C TYR A 303 5.35 3.78 -5.53
N ALA A 304 5.14 4.45 -4.41
CA ALA A 304 4.09 5.43 -4.28
C ALA A 304 4.41 6.76 -4.97
N SER A 305 3.47 7.26 -5.75
CA SER A 305 3.42 8.67 -6.13
C SER A 305 2.69 9.44 -5.05
N THR A 306 3.43 10.20 -4.23
CA THR A 306 2.87 10.88 -3.06
C THR A 306 2.13 12.16 -3.43
N ILE A 307 0.95 12.33 -2.82
CA ILE A 307 0.16 13.56 -2.86
C ILE A 307 0.10 14.08 -1.43
N SER A 308 0.73 15.21 -1.16
CA SER A 308 0.75 15.80 0.17
C SER A 308 -0.53 16.56 0.49
N TYR A 309 -0.93 16.54 1.75
CA TYR A 309 -1.87 17.49 2.31
C TYR A 309 -1.20 18.36 3.37
N LEU A 310 -1.66 19.60 3.49
CA LEU A 310 -1.16 20.52 4.49
C LEU A 310 -1.69 20.10 5.88
N THR A 311 -0.75 19.93 6.79
CA THR A 311 -1.06 19.80 8.22
C THR A 311 -0.96 21.16 8.89
N PRO A 312 -1.63 21.40 10.03
CA PRO A 312 -1.41 22.60 10.81
C PRO A 312 0.08 22.82 11.09
N PRO A 313 0.54 24.06 11.26
CA PRO A 313 1.91 24.33 11.67
C PRO A 313 2.26 23.51 12.92
N ALA A 314 3.48 22.96 12.95
CA ALA A 314 3.98 22.30 14.14
C ALA A 314 4.13 23.34 15.25
N GLU A 315 3.37 23.18 16.33
CA GLU A 315 3.53 23.93 17.56
C GLU A 315 4.37 23.11 18.54
N ASN A 316 5.03 23.78 19.47
CA ASN A 316 5.71 23.08 20.56
C ASN A 316 4.69 22.19 21.27
N ALA A 317 5.00 20.91 21.38
CA ALA A 317 4.20 19.96 22.12
C ALA A 317 4.20 20.34 23.59
N GLY A 318 3.17 21.07 24.01
CA GLY A 318 2.93 21.34 25.43
C GLY A 318 2.34 20.12 26.12
N LEU A 319 2.32 20.16 27.44
CA LEU A 319 1.60 19.17 28.24
C LEU A 319 0.10 19.27 27.88
N TYR A 320 -0.56 18.13 27.69
CA TYR A 320 -1.98 18.07 27.34
C TYR A 320 -2.75 17.11 28.26
N LYS A 321 -4.05 17.32 28.34
CA LYS A 321 -4.96 16.59 29.26
C LYS A 321 -4.47 16.70 30.71
N GLY A 322 -4.57 15.64 31.52
CA GLY A 322 -4.16 15.60 32.92
C GLY A 322 -2.67 15.87 33.17
N LEU A 323 -1.81 15.78 32.14
CA LEU A 323 -0.39 16.11 32.27
C LEU A 323 -0.16 17.62 32.47
N LYS A 324 -1.07 18.48 31.97
CA LYS A 324 -1.00 19.91 32.19
C LYS A 324 -1.26 20.25 33.67
N GLU A 325 -2.31 19.65 34.23
CA GLU A 325 -2.66 19.82 35.64
C GLU A 325 -1.55 19.24 36.54
N LEU A 326 -0.98 18.10 36.18
CA LEU A 326 0.15 17.53 36.91
C LEU A 326 1.39 18.42 36.85
N GLY A 327 1.69 19.03 35.72
CA GLY A 327 2.82 19.95 35.55
C GLY A 327 2.66 21.28 36.34
N GLU A 328 1.43 21.68 36.63
CA GLU A 328 1.15 22.85 37.51
C GLU A 328 1.27 22.52 38.99
N LEU A 329 1.29 21.23 39.35
CA LEU A 329 1.43 20.75 40.72
C LEU A 329 2.88 20.44 41.14
N VAL A 330 3.82 20.38 40.19
CA VAL A 330 5.26 20.14 40.37
C VAL A 330 6.02 21.47 40.30
#